data_43a974d0dec4f646c24d99580f96161f
#
_entry.id   43a974d0dec4f646c24d99580f96161f
#
_cell.length_a   1.000
_cell.length_b   1.000
_cell.length_c   1.000
_cell.angle_alpha   90.00
_cell.angle_beta   90.00
_cell.angle_gamma   90.00
#
_symmetry.space_group_name_H-M   'P 1'
#
loop_
_entity.id
_entity.type
_entity.pdbx_description
1 polymer ?
#
loop_
_entity_poly.entity_id
_entity_poly.type
_entity_poly.pdbx_seq_one_letter_code
_entity_poly.pdbx_strand_id
1 'polypeptide(L)'
;MNMTSNRNWVRRLVVCLSLLFVSEAALADELSKEERDAGFVSMFNGKDFTGWRFDGKESPPKELPDNWKVEDGLIKLSGGGNPHLGSAKAYRDFEMKFEWRAVKDNYNSGFFIRSGEKVGANQINLAKAHEGAFIGGKITGAKEVPQLQKKPGEWNEWRVLVVGDKVTFWCNAQLAWEATGLETKEGYIGLQAEGAPLEFHKLRIRELKPAE
;
A
#
# COMPACT_ATOMS: atom_id res chain seq x y z
N MET A 1 -42.09 -5.46 -72.53
CA MET A 1 -41.19 -6.47 -71.86
C MET A 1 -40.33 -5.73 -70.82
N ASN A 2 -40.90 -5.58 -69.61
CA ASN A 2 -40.27 -4.78 -68.54
C ASN A 2 -39.72 -5.72 -67.48
N MET A 3 -38.41 -5.68 -67.34
CA MET A 3 -37.69 -6.37 -66.24
C MET A 3 -37.49 -5.36 -65.12
N THR A 4 -38.21 -5.55 -64.00
CA THR A 4 -37.97 -4.81 -62.75
C THR A 4 -36.89 -5.51 -61.91
N SER A 5 -35.79 -4.82 -61.69
CA SER A 5 -34.70 -5.26 -60.84
C SER A 5 -35.03 -4.95 -59.38
N ASN A 6 -35.16 -5.98 -58.58
CA ASN A 6 -35.37 -5.90 -57.13
C ASN A 6 -34.02 -5.83 -56.42
N ARG A 7 -33.59 -4.65 -55.91
CA ARG A 7 -32.37 -4.48 -55.12
C ARG A 7 -32.70 -4.56 -53.63
N ASN A 8 -32.51 -5.74 -53.01
CA ASN A 8 -32.61 -5.91 -51.59
C ASN A 8 -31.40 -5.27 -50.90
N TRP A 9 -31.62 -4.19 -50.17
CA TRP A 9 -30.67 -3.57 -49.28
C TRP A 9 -30.69 -4.30 -47.96
N VAL A 10 -29.69 -5.17 -47.68
CA VAL A 10 -29.45 -5.75 -46.38
C VAL A 10 -28.70 -4.70 -45.53
N ARG A 11 -29.41 -4.04 -44.61
CA ARG A 11 -28.79 -3.21 -43.59
C ARG A 11 -28.09 -4.10 -42.59
N ARG A 12 -26.77 -4.15 -42.65
CA ARG A 12 -25.93 -4.76 -41.60
C ARG A 12 -25.93 -3.83 -40.39
N LEU A 13 -26.62 -4.22 -39.32
CA LEU A 13 -26.45 -3.61 -38.00
C LEU A 13 -25.06 -3.97 -37.48
N VAL A 14 -24.17 -2.99 -37.43
CA VAL A 14 -22.89 -3.13 -36.71
C VAL A 14 -23.21 -2.81 -35.26
N VAL A 15 -23.36 -3.85 -34.44
CA VAL A 15 -23.45 -3.70 -32.99
C VAL A 15 -22.00 -3.52 -32.49
N CYS A 16 -21.62 -2.26 -32.22
CA CYS A 16 -20.38 -1.98 -31.49
C CYS A 16 -20.56 -2.42 -30.04
N LEU A 17 -20.07 -3.63 -29.73
CA LEU A 17 -19.89 -4.08 -28.36
C LEU A 17 -18.71 -3.30 -27.78
N SER A 18 -18.96 -2.22 -27.06
CA SER A 18 -17.95 -1.56 -26.24
C SER A 18 -17.64 -2.47 -25.05
N LEU A 19 -16.60 -3.31 -25.19
CA LEU A 19 -15.97 -4.01 -24.09
C LEU A 19 -15.40 -2.95 -23.14
N LEU A 20 -16.06 -2.74 -22.02
CA LEU A 20 -15.50 -2.05 -20.87
C LEU A 20 -14.32 -2.91 -20.38
N PHE A 21 -13.11 -2.54 -20.78
CA PHE A 21 -11.92 -3.04 -20.12
C PHE A 21 -11.89 -2.44 -18.71
N VAL A 22 -12.50 -3.14 -17.75
CA VAL A 22 -12.17 -2.91 -16.34
C VAL A 22 -10.72 -3.36 -16.18
N SER A 23 -9.82 -2.42 -15.89
CA SER A 23 -8.42 -2.73 -15.68
C SER A 23 -8.31 -3.82 -14.60
N GLU A 24 -7.58 -4.89 -14.87
CA GLU A 24 -7.31 -5.95 -13.88
C GLU A 24 -6.73 -5.39 -12.58
N ALA A 25 -5.99 -4.25 -12.64
CA ALA A 25 -5.47 -3.54 -11.49
C ALA A 25 -6.58 -2.99 -10.57
N ALA A 26 -7.70 -2.50 -11.14
CA ALA A 26 -8.83 -2.00 -10.33
C ALA A 26 -9.56 -3.13 -9.58
N LEU A 27 -9.67 -4.31 -10.16
CA LEU A 27 -10.23 -5.50 -9.52
C LEU A 27 -9.27 -6.08 -8.46
N ALA A 28 -7.95 -5.94 -8.65
CA ALA A 28 -6.94 -6.47 -7.74
C ALA A 28 -6.85 -5.70 -6.41
N ASP A 29 -7.38 -4.47 -6.33
CA ASP A 29 -7.33 -3.63 -5.11
C ASP A 29 -8.64 -3.68 -4.30
N GLU A 30 -9.67 -4.38 -4.76
CA GLU A 30 -10.88 -4.58 -3.97
C GLU A 30 -10.64 -5.49 -2.76
N LEU A 31 -11.31 -5.16 -1.64
CA LEU A 31 -11.29 -6.01 -0.45
C LEU A 31 -11.99 -7.34 -0.75
N SER A 32 -11.41 -8.44 -0.30
CA SER A 32 -12.08 -9.73 -0.33
C SER A 32 -13.32 -9.72 0.61
N LYS A 33 -14.21 -10.69 0.44
CA LYS A 33 -15.35 -10.83 1.36
C LYS A 33 -14.87 -11.04 2.81
N GLU A 34 -13.87 -11.86 3.01
CA GLU A 34 -13.27 -12.18 4.30
C GLU A 34 -12.65 -10.94 4.95
N GLU A 35 -12.00 -10.08 4.16
CA GLU A 35 -11.43 -8.82 4.65
C GLU A 35 -12.52 -7.84 5.08
N ARG A 36 -13.59 -7.71 4.28
CA ARG A 36 -14.74 -6.87 4.66
C ARG A 36 -15.41 -7.37 5.93
N ASP A 37 -15.66 -8.67 6.02
CA ASP A 37 -16.28 -9.31 7.21
C ASP A 37 -15.38 -9.16 8.45
N ALA A 38 -14.05 -9.15 8.28
CA ALA A 38 -13.09 -8.88 9.34
C ALA A 38 -12.94 -7.39 9.70
N GLY A 39 -13.62 -6.48 9.01
CA GLY A 39 -13.62 -5.05 9.27
C GLY A 39 -12.45 -4.27 8.66
N PHE A 40 -11.76 -4.83 7.67
CA PHE A 40 -10.78 -4.08 6.91
C PHE A 40 -11.43 -3.04 6.01
N VAL A 41 -10.75 -1.92 5.85
CA VAL A 41 -11.05 -0.88 4.86
C VAL A 41 -9.82 -0.62 3.99
N SER A 42 -10.03 -0.22 2.74
CA SER A 42 -8.92 0.20 1.89
C SER A 42 -8.42 1.59 2.31
N MET A 43 -7.12 1.74 2.46
CA MET A 43 -6.45 3.03 2.67
C MET A 43 -6.06 3.71 1.35
N PHE A 44 -6.15 3.01 0.24
CA PHE A 44 -5.79 3.51 -1.08
C PHE A 44 -6.91 3.22 -2.07
N ASN A 45 -7.30 4.21 -2.84
CA ASN A 45 -8.42 4.13 -3.78
C ASN A 45 -8.01 3.72 -5.21
N GLY A 46 -6.71 3.45 -5.44
CA GLY A 46 -6.17 3.09 -6.75
C GLY A 46 -6.08 4.25 -7.76
N LYS A 47 -6.43 5.48 -7.38
CA LYS A 47 -6.54 6.63 -8.30
C LYS A 47 -5.68 7.82 -7.93
N ASP A 48 -5.61 8.15 -6.65
CA ASP A 48 -4.92 9.34 -6.13
C ASP A 48 -4.52 9.16 -4.66
N PHE A 49 -3.92 10.20 -4.08
CA PHE A 49 -3.50 10.21 -2.68
C PHE A 49 -4.59 10.71 -1.71
N THR A 50 -5.87 10.55 -2.01
CA THR A 50 -6.96 10.82 -1.07
C THR A 50 -6.78 9.94 0.19
N GLY A 51 -6.81 10.56 1.38
CA GLY A 51 -6.52 9.89 2.65
C GLY A 51 -5.03 9.83 3.02
N TRP A 52 -4.18 10.39 2.16
CA TRP A 52 -2.73 10.49 2.36
C TRP A 52 -2.26 11.93 2.30
N ARG A 53 -1.08 12.19 2.84
CA ARG A 53 -0.43 13.51 2.87
C ARG A 53 1.09 13.36 2.82
N PHE A 54 1.78 14.42 2.43
CA PHE A 54 3.24 14.49 2.43
C PHE A 54 3.72 15.42 3.53
N ASP A 55 4.69 14.98 4.36
CA ASP A 55 5.32 15.77 5.43
C ASP A 55 4.34 16.48 6.37
N GLY A 56 3.22 15.83 6.71
CA GLY A 56 2.21 16.38 7.61
C GLY A 56 1.39 17.56 7.05
N LYS A 57 1.48 17.81 5.73
CA LYS A 57 0.68 18.83 5.05
C LYS A 57 -0.79 18.40 4.89
N GLU A 58 -1.54 19.11 4.06
CA GLU A 58 -2.97 18.84 3.81
C GLU A 58 -3.23 17.49 3.09
N SER A 59 -4.42 16.94 3.29
CA SER A 59 -4.92 15.75 2.58
C SER A 59 -6.27 16.07 1.92
N PRO A 60 -6.50 15.72 0.62
CA PRO A 60 -5.47 15.22 -0.30
C PRO A 60 -4.44 16.31 -0.62
N PRO A 61 -3.21 15.93 -1.00
CA PRO A 61 -2.17 16.88 -1.35
C PRO A 61 -2.55 17.67 -2.61
N LYS A 62 -2.35 19.00 -2.61
CA LYS A 62 -2.57 19.86 -3.78
C LYS A 62 -1.49 19.71 -4.84
N GLU A 63 -0.26 19.49 -4.38
CA GLU A 63 0.90 19.29 -5.23
C GLU A 63 1.54 17.96 -4.89
N LEU A 64 1.92 17.20 -5.93
CA LEU A 64 2.59 15.91 -5.78
C LEU A 64 4.10 16.12 -5.88
N PRO A 65 4.88 15.52 -4.99
CA PRO A 65 6.33 15.45 -5.15
C PRO A 65 6.70 14.62 -6.38
N ASP A 66 7.76 15.00 -7.07
CA ASP A 66 8.21 14.35 -8.31
C ASP A 66 8.55 12.87 -8.17
N ASN A 67 8.87 12.43 -6.94
CA ASN A 67 9.22 11.05 -6.64
C ASN A 67 8.03 10.15 -6.29
N TRP A 68 6.82 10.70 -6.16
CA TRP A 68 5.61 9.94 -5.87
C TRP A 68 4.57 10.10 -6.99
N LYS A 69 4.00 9.01 -7.44
CA LYS A 69 2.86 9.04 -8.38
C LYS A 69 1.90 7.87 -8.14
N VAL A 70 0.67 8.04 -8.60
CA VAL A 70 -0.28 6.95 -8.77
C VAL A 70 -0.42 6.66 -10.25
N GLU A 71 -0.19 5.43 -10.64
CA GLU A 71 -0.27 4.97 -12.02
C GLU A 71 -0.61 3.47 -12.05
N ASP A 72 -1.53 3.07 -12.92
CA ASP A 72 -2.00 1.68 -13.06
C ASP A 72 -2.56 1.07 -11.76
N GLY A 73 -3.20 1.87 -10.90
CA GLY A 73 -3.71 1.43 -9.62
C GLY A 73 -2.63 1.21 -8.54
N LEU A 74 -1.41 1.65 -8.77
CA LEU A 74 -0.27 1.49 -7.87
C LEU A 74 0.20 2.83 -7.33
N ILE A 75 0.64 2.85 -6.09
CA ILE A 75 1.52 3.91 -5.57
C ILE A 75 2.93 3.57 -6.02
N LYS A 76 3.55 4.46 -6.78
CA LYS A 76 4.91 4.30 -7.30
C LYS A 76 5.83 5.35 -6.69
N LEU A 77 6.90 4.87 -6.05
CA LEU A 77 8.02 5.68 -5.58
C LEU A 77 9.17 5.50 -6.58
N SER A 78 9.66 6.59 -7.17
CA SER A 78 10.79 6.52 -8.11
C SER A 78 12.16 6.49 -7.41
N GLY A 79 12.19 6.65 -6.10
CA GLY A 79 13.39 6.75 -5.28
C GLY A 79 13.59 8.16 -4.71
N GLY A 80 14.78 8.42 -4.19
CA GLY A 80 15.12 9.71 -3.57
C GLY A 80 14.64 9.83 -2.12
N GLY A 81 15.03 10.91 -1.47
CA GLY A 81 14.62 11.22 -0.09
C GLY A 81 13.24 11.88 -0.01
N ASN A 82 13.02 12.63 1.05
CA ASN A 82 11.75 13.33 1.32
C ASN A 82 11.01 13.93 0.10
N PRO A 83 9.69 14.13 0.20
CA PRO A 83 8.87 13.89 1.39
C PRO A 83 8.41 12.44 1.52
N HIS A 84 8.19 11.99 2.76
CA HIS A 84 7.55 10.72 3.04
C HIS A 84 6.04 10.81 2.87
N LEU A 85 5.41 9.70 2.51
CA LEU A 85 3.98 9.56 2.40
C LEU A 85 3.41 9.12 3.75
N GLY A 86 2.51 9.90 4.34
CA GLY A 86 1.85 9.62 5.61
C GLY A 86 0.34 9.54 5.48
N SER A 87 -0.31 8.76 6.33
CA SER A 87 -1.77 8.74 6.43
C SER A 87 -2.32 10.11 6.89
N ALA A 88 -3.50 10.50 6.41
CA ALA A 88 -4.17 11.71 6.87
C ALA A 88 -4.69 11.60 8.31
N LYS A 89 -4.95 10.37 8.78
CA LYS A 89 -5.46 10.03 10.10
C LYS A 89 -4.40 9.33 10.93
N ALA A 90 -4.38 9.58 12.24
CA ALA A 90 -3.61 8.83 13.21
C ALA A 90 -4.35 7.55 13.63
N TYR A 91 -3.61 6.54 14.04
CA TYR A 91 -4.10 5.22 14.45
C TYR A 91 -3.48 4.82 15.79
N ARG A 92 -4.29 4.18 16.63
CA ARG A 92 -3.87 3.65 17.95
C ARG A 92 -3.59 2.15 17.85
N ASP A 93 -4.63 1.34 17.92
CA ASP A 93 -4.57 -0.11 17.78
C ASP A 93 -5.13 -0.49 16.42
N PHE A 94 -4.36 -1.20 15.64
CA PHE A 94 -4.73 -1.52 14.26
C PHE A 94 -4.05 -2.77 13.75
N GLU A 95 -4.63 -3.33 12.72
CA GLU A 95 -3.98 -4.30 11.86
C GLU A 95 -3.93 -3.74 10.44
N MET A 96 -2.75 -3.74 9.85
CA MET A 96 -2.54 -3.31 8.47
C MET A 96 -1.93 -4.42 7.63
N LYS A 97 -2.36 -4.51 6.38
CA LYS A 97 -1.79 -5.34 5.33
C LYS A 97 -1.50 -4.47 4.12
N PHE A 98 -0.45 -4.76 3.42
CA PHE A 98 -0.15 -4.15 2.12
C PHE A 98 0.77 -5.04 1.31
N GLU A 99 0.75 -4.86 0.00
CA GLU A 99 1.69 -5.49 -0.90
C GLU A 99 2.67 -4.46 -1.44
N TRP A 100 3.93 -4.87 -1.56
CA TRP A 100 4.99 -4.07 -2.11
C TRP A 100 5.92 -4.91 -2.98
N ARG A 101 6.56 -4.27 -3.95
CA ARG A 101 7.66 -4.87 -4.71
C ARG A 101 8.76 -3.88 -4.99
N ALA A 102 10.00 -4.33 -4.97
CA ALA A 102 11.13 -3.58 -5.46
C ALA A 102 11.22 -3.72 -6.98
N VAL A 103 11.50 -2.62 -7.68
CA VAL A 103 11.76 -2.64 -9.12
C VAL A 103 13.23 -3.00 -9.42
N LYS A 104 14.13 -2.72 -8.46
CA LYS A 104 15.57 -3.00 -8.55
C LYS A 104 16.08 -3.61 -7.25
N ASP A 105 17.23 -4.28 -7.31
CA ASP A 105 17.80 -5.03 -6.17
C ASP A 105 18.35 -4.16 -5.04
N ASN A 106 18.72 -2.91 -5.31
CA ASN A 106 19.28 -1.98 -4.33
C ASN A 106 18.23 -1.07 -3.67
N TYR A 107 17.05 -1.61 -3.37
CA TYR A 107 15.97 -0.85 -2.76
C TYR A 107 16.26 -0.49 -1.30
N ASN A 108 15.73 0.67 -0.90
CA ASN A 108 15.68 1.15 0.48
C ASN A 108 14.43 1.99 0.69
N SER A 109 13.68 1.66 1.73
CA SER A 109 12.46 2.34 2.15
C SER A 109 12.11 1.88 3.57
N GLY A 110 10.90 2.19 4.03
CA GLY A 110 10.41 1.75 5.32
C GLY A 110 8.91 1.95 5.47
N PHE A 111 8.35 1.19 6.39
CA PHE A 111 6.97 1.29 6.80
C PHE A 111 6.91 1.86 8.22
N PHE A 112 6.34 3.07 8.36
CA PHE A 112 6.20 3.75 9.64
C PHE A 112 4.91 3.36 10.34
N ILE A 113 4.99 3.11 11.65
CA ILE A 113 3.86 2.82 12.52
C ILE A 113 3.82 3.82 13.68
N ARG A 114 2.63 4.35 13.99
CA ARG A 114 2.43 5.34 15.05
C ARG A 114 3.50 6.44 15.07
N SER A 115 3.88 6.91 13.90
CA SER A 115 4.87 7.96 13.74
C SER A 115 4.28 9.34 14.03
N GLY A 116 5.11 10.37 14.17
CA GLY A 116 4.67 11.75 14.28
C GLY A 116 3.97 12.26 13.01
N GLU A 117 3.50 13.49 13.01
CA GLU A 117 2.82 14.11 11.86
C GLU A 117 3.66 14.11 10.58
N LYS A 118 4.94 14.42 10.72
CA LYS A 118 5.94 14.17 9.70
C LYS A 118 6.49 12.78 9.96
N VAL A 119 5.95 11.78 9.26
CA VAL A 119 6.41 10.39 9.45
C VAL A 119 7.92 10.29 9.30
N GLY A 120 8.58 9.54 10.19
CA GLY A 120 10.04 9.45 10.23
C GLY A 120 10.59 8.67 11.44
N ALA A 121 9.70 8.14 12.28
CA ALA A 121 10.07 7.32 13.44
C ALA A 121 9.22 6.06 13.52
N ASN A 122 9.63 5.08 14.34
CA ASN A 122 8.98 3.78 14.49
C ASN A 122 8.83 3.05 13.15
N GLN A 123 9.93 2.82 12.47
CA GLN A 123 9.99 2.25 11.14
C GLN A 123 10.28 0.75 11.20
N ILE A 124 9.47 -0.04 10.51
CA ILE A 124 9.85 -1.39 10.08
C ILE A 124 10.62 -1.21 8.76
N ASN A 125 11.89 -1.55 8.77
CA ASN A 125 12.80 -1.28 7.67
C ASN A 125 12.48 -2.14 6.44
N LEU A 126 12.51 -1.52 5.26
CA LEU A 126 12.29 -2.14 3.95
C LEU A 126 13.52 -1.90 3.08
N ALA A 127 14.69 -2.16 3.62
CA ALA A 127 15.95 -2.04 2.91
C ALA A 127 16.53 -3.42 2.61
N LYS A 128 17.11 -3.59 1.43
CA LYS A 128 17.75 -4.83 0.98
C LYS A 128 18.73 -5.37 2.02
N ALA A 129 18.56 -6.62 2.40
CA ALA A 129 19.30 -7.36 3.42
C ALA A 129 19.02 -6.95 4.89
N HIS A 130 18.19 -5.93 5.12
CA HIS A 130 17.87 -5.41 6.46
C HIS A 130 16.36 -5.31 6.69
N GLU A 131 15.55 -5.98 5.87
CA GLU A 131 14.09 -5.96 5.97
C GLU A 131 13.63 -6.49 7.32
N GLY A 132 12.67 -5.79 7.92
CA GLY A 132 12.08 -6.15 9.20
C GLY A 132 12.81 -5.58 10.42
N ALA A 133 14.02 -5.04 10.29
CA ALA A 133 14.64 -4.30 11.40
C ALA A 133 13.74 -3.14 11.87
N PHE A 134 13.74 -2.84 13.16
CA PHE A 134 12.99 -1.69 13.68
C PHE A 134 13.94 -0.51 13.92
N ILE A 135 13.60 0.65 13.34
CA ILE A 135 14.44 1.84 13.30
C ILE A 135 13.70 3.07 13.84
N GLY A 136 14.41 3.98 14.47
CA GLY A 136 13.89 5.28 14.92
C GLY A 136 12.88 5.20 16.06
N GLY A 137 12.92 4.12 16.82
CA GLY A 137 12.13 3.86 18.01
C GLY A 137 12.75 2.75 18.86
N LYS A 138 12.09 2.39 19.96
CA LYS A 138 12.53 1.32 20.84
C LYS A 138 11.45 0.26 20.96
N ILE A 139 11.78 -0.98 20.57
CA ILE A 139 11.00 -2.18 20.86
C ILE A 139 11.98 -3.34 21.12
N THR A 140 11.51 -4.36 21.84
CA THR A 140 12.31 -5.57 22.11
C THR A 140 11.66 -6.74 21.37
N GLY A 141 12.46 -7.48 20.58
CA GLY A 141 12.02 -8.66 19.84
C GLY A 141 12.04 -8.52 18.31
N ALA A 142 12.09 -7.30 17.77
CA ALA A 142 12.24 -7.08 16.33
C ALA A 142 13.63 -7.52 15.83
N LYS A 143 13.67 -8.05 14.61
CA LYS A 143 14.88 -8.52 13.96
C LYS A 143 14.79 -8.41 12.45
N GLU A 144 15.92 -8.46 11.78
CA GLU A 144 15.99 -8.58 10.33
C GLU A 144 15.48 -9.94 9.86
N VAL A 145 14.73 -9.94 8.75
CA VAL A 145 14.14 -11.14 8.15
C VAL A 145 14.28 -11.15 6.61
N PRO A 146 15.48 -10.88 6.06
CA PRO A 146 15.67 -10.81 4.61
C PRO A 146 15.34 -12.11 3.90
N GLN A 147 15.47 -13.26 4.60
CA GLN A 147 15.14 -14.59 4.05
C GLN A 147 13.65 -14.79 3.79
N LEU A 148 12.76 -13.96 4.34
CA LEU A 148 11.33 -14.02 4.11
C LEU A 148 10.89 -13.20 2.89
N GLN A 149 11.78 -12.39 2.31
CA GLN A 149 11.47 -11.52 1.19
C GLN A 149 11.59 -12.27 -0.14
N LYS A 150 10.74 -11.89 -1.09
CA LYS A 150 10.83 -12.33 -2.48
C LYS A 150 11.82 -11.44 -3.26
N LYS A 151 12.19 -11.91 -4.44
CA LYS A 151 13.13 -11.20 -5.32
C LYS A 151 12.51 -9.91 -5.88
N PRO A 152 13.31 -8.92 -6.31
CA PRO A 152 12.81 -7.78 -7.05
C PRO A 152 11.93 -8.18 -8.23
N GLY A 153 10.85 -7.44 -8.45
CA GLY A 153 9.80 -7.74 -9.43
C GLY A 153 8.66 -8.60 -8.88
N GLU A 154 8.84 -9.31 -7.77
CA GLU A 154 7.80 -10.13 -7.13
C GLU A 154 7.12 -9.37 -6.00
N TRP A 155 5.81 -9.54 -5.86
CA TRP A 155 5.03 -8.93 -4.80
C TRP A 155 5.25 -9.62 -3.45
N ASN A 156 5.64 -8.85 -2.44
CA ASN A 156 5.67 -9.24 -1.03
C ASN A 156 4.40 -8.75 -0.34
N GLU A 157 3.82 -9.53 0.57
CA GLU A 157 2.80 -9.09 1.49
C GLU A 157 3.42 -8.86 2.87
N TRP A 158 3.20 -7.68 3.41
CA TRP A 158 3.48 -7.36 4.81
C TRP A 158 2.19 -7.19 5.59
N ARG A 159 2.15 -7.78 6.78
CA ARG A 159 1.06 -7.64 7.74
C ARG A 159 1.63 -7.21 9.08
N VAL A 160 1.08 -6.16 9.66
CA VAL A 160 1.51 -5.59 10.93
C VAL A 160 0.29 -5.42 11.83
N LEU A 161 0.35 -6.01 13.03
CA LEU A 161 -0.64 -5.87 14.08
C LEU A 161 -0.02 -5.08 15.24
N VAL A 162 -0.65 -3.97 15.62
CA VAL A 162 -0.21 -3.10 16.72
C VAL A 162 -1.33 -3.03 17.75
N VAL A 163 -1.09 -3.54 18.96
CA VAL A 163 -2.05 -3.53 20.08
C VAL A 163 -1.32 -3.14 21.36
N GLY A 164 -1.74 -2.06 22.02
CA GLY A 164 -1.02 -1.54 23.16
C GLY A 164 0.42 -1.18 22.80
N ASP A 165 1.36 -1.78 23.47
CA ASP A 165 2.81 -1.65 23.19
C ASP A 165 3.39 -2.81 22.37
N LYS A 166 2.54 -3.78 21.99
CA LYS A 166 2.96 -4.97 21.23
C LYS A 166 2.83 -4.74 19.74
N VAL A 167 3.84 -5.17 19.00
CA VAL A 167 3.88 -5.21 17.53
C VAL A 167 4.12 -6.65 17.09
N THR A 168 3.25 -7.16 16.21
CA THR A 168 3.45 -8.45 15.56
C THR A 168 3.59 -8.23 14.06
N PHE A 169 4.62 -8.78 13.46
CA PHE A 169 4.93 -8.61 12.04
C PHE A 169 4.98 -9.95 11.31
N TRP A 170 4.32 -10.01 10.18
CA TRP A 170 4.36 -11.13 9.24
C TRP A 170 4.84 -10.65 7.88
N CYS A 171 5.61 -11.50 7.22
CA CYS A 171 6.04 -11.33 5.85
C CYS A 171 5.66 -12.57 5.04
N ASN A 172 4.96 -12.39 3.94
CA ASN A 172 4.52 -13.47 3.04
C ASN A 172 3.83 -14.63 3.80
N ALA A 173 2.84 -14.27 4.66
CA ALA A 173 2.09 -15.15 5.53
C ALA A 173 2.90 -15.87 6.65
N GLN A 174 4.20 -15.65 6.75
CA GLN A 174 5.04 -16.22 7.81
C GLN A 174 5.20 -15.22 8.94
N LEU A 175 5.08 -15.68 10.21
CA LEU A 175 5.40 -14.87 11.38
C LEU A 175 6.90 -14.54 11.35
N ALA A 176 7.21 -13.27 11.22
CA ALA A 176 8.57 -12.75 11.22
C ALA A 176 9.08 -12.55 12.64
N TRP A 177 8.33 -11.78 13.44
CA TRP A 177 8.64 -11.54 14.85
C TRP A 177 7.43 -10.95 15.61
N GLU A 178 7.52 -11.05 16.93
CA GLU A 178 6.72 -10.31 17.90
C GLU A 178 7.66 -9.45 18.75
N ALA A 179 7.24 -8.23 19.01
CA ALA A 179 8.01 -7.25 19.78
C ALA A 179 7.10 -6.50 20.76
N THR A 180 7.70 -5.97 21.83
CA THR A 180 7.01 -5.20 22.87
C THR A 180 7.79 -3.94 23.20
N GLY A 181 7.15 -3.00 23.89
CA GLY A 181 7.76 -1.77 24.34
C GLY A 181 7.63 -0.60 23.36
N LEU A 182 6.68 -0.65 22.41
CA LEU A 182 6.37 0.50 21.58
C LEU A 182 5.75 1.61 22.45
N GLU A 183 6.53 2.66 22.73
CA GLU A 183 6.14 3.73 23.65
C GLU A 183 5.03 4.62 23.09
N THR A 184 5.00 4.83 21.76
CA THR A 184 4.02 5.69 21.10
C THR A 184 2.66 5.01 21.06
N LYS A 185 1.65 5.63 21.70
CA LYS A 185 0.30 5.04 21.82
C LYS A 185 -0.57 5.27 20.59
N GLU A 186 -0.36 6.35 19.86
CA GLU A 186 -1.12 6.75 18.68
C GLU A 186 -0.22 7.55 17.75
N GLY A 187 -0.44 7.44 16.44
CA GLY A 187 0.31 8.21 15.45
C GLY A 187 0.00 7.75 14.03
N TYR A 188 0.72 8.33 13.10
CA TYR A 188 0.47 8.17 11.67
C TYR A 188 1.20 6.94 11.11
N ILE A 189 0.59 6.36 10.09
CA ILE A 189 1.18 5.29 9.27
C ILE A 189 1.83 5.95 8.06
N GLY A 190 2.95 5.40 7.56
CA GLY A 190 3.59 5.99 6.40
C GLY A 190 4.52 5.07 5.64
N LEU A 191 4.89 5.53 4.45
CA LEU A 191 5.88 4.90 3.57
C LEU A 191 7.04 5.88 3.38
N GLN A 192 8.26 5.37 3.53
CA GLN A 192 9.47 6.17 3.39
C GLN A 192 9.82 6.38 1.92
N ALA A 193 10.15 7.61 1.57
CA ALA A 193 10.83 7.92 0.31
C ALA A 193 12.32 7.78 0.51
N GLU A 194 12.91 6.75 -0.06
CA GLU A 194 14.36 6.51 -0.07
C GLU A 194 14.75 5.53 -1.18
N GLY A 195 16.02 5.49 -1.54
CA GLY A 195 16.62 4.45 -2.37
C GLY A 195 16.05 4.31 -3.78
N ALA A 196 15.97 3.07 -4.24
CA ALA A 196 15.55 2.70 -5.59
C ALA A 196 14.02 2.57 -5.71
N PRO A 197 13.49 2.51 -6.95
CA PRO A 197 12.05 2.48 -7.17
C PRO A 197 11.33 1.30 -6.50
N LEU A 198 10.19 1.62 -5.88
CA LEU A 198 9.27 0.71 -5.22
C LEU A 198 7.84 0.93 -5.69
N GLU A 199 7.03 -0.10 -5.62
CA GLU A 199 5.61 -0.04 -5.91
C GLU A 199 4.81 -0.65 -4.75
N PHE A 200 3.64 -0.05 -4.47
CA PHE A 200 2.76 -0.46 -3.39
C PHE A 200 1.32 -0.51 -3.86
N HIS A 201 0.56 -1.48 -3.35
CA HIS A 201 -0.89 -1.56 -3.48
C HIS A 201 -1.54 -2.38 -2.36
N LYS A 202 -2.85 -2.56 -2.44
CA LYS A 202 -3.62 -3.32 -1.44
C LYS A 202 -3.34 -2.87 0.00
N LEU A 203 -3.24 -1.54 0.20
CA LEU A 203 -3.09 -0.98 1.53
C LEU A 203 -4.42 -1.07 2.27
N ARG A 204 -4.54 -1.96 3.23
CA ARG A 204 -5.75 -2.30 3.96
C ARG A 204 -5.53 -2.21 5.45
N ILE A 205 -6.45 -1.58 6.15
CA ILE A 205 -6.37 -1.42 7.59
C ILE A 205 -7.70 -1.79 8.25
N ARG A 206 -7.62 -2.35 9.45
CA ARG A 206 -8.73 -2.37 10.40
C ARG A 206 -8.29 -1.77 11.73
N GLU A 207 -9.09 -0.86 12.24
CA GLU A 207 -8.91 -0.33 13.59
C GLU A 207 -9.46 -1.35 14.58
N LEU A 208 -8.73 -1.53 15.66
CA LEU A 208 -9.12 -2.42 16.74
C LEU A 208 -9.67 -1.59 17.88
N LYS A 209 -10.74 -2.09 18.51
CA LYS A 209 -11.22 -1.45 19.75
C LYS A 209 -10.16 -1.66 20.82
N PRO A 210 -9.87 -0.64 21.64
CA PRO A 210 -9.02 -0.82 22.82
C PRO A 210 -9.54 -2.01 23.64
N ALA A 211 -8.63 -2.83 24.13
CA ALA A 211 -9.01 -3.81 25.16
C ALA A 211 -9.55 -3.04 26.38
N GLU A 212 -10.73 -3.39 26.82
CA GLU A 212 -11.36 -2.85 28.04
C GLU A 212 -10.54 -3.22 29.28
#